data_3e8e95859c219af6e992dae6cc21b889
#
_entry.id   3e8e95859c219af6e992dae6cc21b889
#
_cell.length_a   1.000
_cell.length_b   1.000
_cell.length_c   1.000
_cell.angle_alpha   90.00
_cell.angle_beta   90.00
_cell.angle_gamma   90.00
#
_symmetry.space_group_name_H-M   'P 1'
#
loop_
_entity.id
_entity.type
_entity.pdbx_description
1 polymer ?
#
loop_
_entity_poly.entity_id
_entity_poly.type
_entity_poly.pdbx_seq_one_letter_code
_entity_poly.pdbx_strand_id
1 'polypeptide(L)'
;GVFTIVNCRPAARMNERLLNNCAALREVCLSRGWRSVLIVGYQLPAMTTLHTVGAKADAHDWLGYRSTILTMLADHAAAAGQTFTFEEVCEEFEFPMEARSMLQRLIWERLVAVDLNQVLTDDSLVRLSGTGAVA
;
A
#
# COMPACT_ATOMS: atom_id res chain seq x y z
N GLY A 1 22.96 -7.66 4.72
CA GLY A 1 21.53 -7.51 5.05
C GLY A 1 20.96 -8.85 5.51
N VAL A 2 19.92 -8.83 6.33
CA VAL A 2 19.22 -10.07 6.76
C VAL A 2 18.04 -10.28 5.83
N PHE A 3 17.99 -11.44 5.17
CA PHE A 3 16.82 -11.82 4.38
C PHE A 3 15.64 -12.17 5.30
N THR A 4 14.45 -11.71 4.93
CA THR A 4 13.21 -12.03 5.63
C THR A 4 12.23 -12.67 4.66
N ILE A 5 11.78 -13.89 4.97
CA ILE A 5 10.71 -14.57 4.24
C ILE A 5 9.39 -14.26 4.95
N VAL A 6 8.47 -13.63 4.24
CA VAL A 6 7.13 -13.32 4.74
C VAL A 6 6.12 -14.26 4.09
N ASN A 7 5.39 -15.00 4.90
CA ASN A 7 4.34 -15.91 4.46
C ASN A 7 2.98 -15.38 4.94
N CYS A 8 2.11 -14.98 4.01
CA CYS A 8 0.77 -14.47 4.32
C CYS A 8 -0.27 -15.55 4.08
N ARG A 9 -1.15 -15.79 5.06
CA ARG A 9 -2.21 -16.80 4.96
C ARG A 9 -3.54 -16.29 5.51
N PRO A 10 -4.66 -16.55 4.82
CA PRO A 10 -5.98 -16.30 5.39
C PRO A 10 -6.20 -17.14 6.64
N ALA A 11 -6.81 -16.57 7.67
CA ALA A 11 -7.10 -17.29 8.92
C ALA A 11 -7.91 -18.58 8.67
N ALA A 12 -8.88 -18.55 7.78
CA ALA A 12 -9.72 -19.69 7.42
C ALA A 12 -8.95 -20.86 6.77
N ARG A 13 -7.73 -20.64 6.28
CA ARG A 13 -6.88 -21.69 5.67
C ARG A 13 -5.81 -22.23 6.62
N MET A 14 -5.79 -21.74 7.87
CA MET A 14 -4.85 -22.25 8.86
C MET A 14 -5.27 -23.64 9.33
N ASN A 15 -4.36 -24.60 9.20
CA ASN A 15 -4.53 -25.96 9.67
C ASN A 15 -3.18 -26.50 10.18
N GLU A 16 -3.22 -27.62 10.85
CA GLU A 16 -2.03 -28.24 11.46
C GLU A 16 -0.91 -28.51 10.44
N ARG A 17 -1.25 -29.02 9.26
CA ARG A 17 -0.26 -29.28 8.19
C ARG A 17 0.45 -28.00 7.77
N LEU A 18 -0.29 -26.90 7.65
CA LEU A 18 0.29 -25.60 7.27
C LEU A 18 1.17 -25.06 8.38
N LEU A 19 0.75 -25.17 9.64
CA LEU A 19 1.58 -24.78 10.80
C LEU A 19 2.89 -25.55 10.83
N ASN A 20 2.84 -26.87 10.61
CA ASN A 20 4.05 -27.72 10.56
C ASN A 20 4.97 -27.31 9.41
N ASN A 21 4.43 -26.97 8.23
CA ASN A 21 5.22 -26.46 7.10
C ASN A 21 5.86 -25.10 7.41
N CYS A 22 5.15 -24.21 8.10
CA CYS A 22 5.70 -22.93 8.53
C CYS A 22 6.80 -23.10 9.59
N ALA A 23 6.64 -24.06 10.51
CA ALA A 23 7.67 -24.39 11.49
C ALA A 23 8.94 -24.92 10.79
N ALA A 24 8.81 -25.87 9.87
CA ALA A 24 9.93 -26.38 9.09
C ALA A 24 10.63 -25.28 8.28
N LEU A 25 9.87 -24.37 7.63
CA LEU A 25 10.43 -23.21 6.95
C LEU A 25 11.22 -22.31 7.90
N ARG A 26 10.70 -22.07 9.11
CA ARG A 26 11.37 -21.27 10.13
C ARG A 26 12.73 -21.88 10.51
N GLU A 27 12.80 -23.19 10.72
CA GLU A 27 14.05 -23.88 11.03
C GLU A 27 15.08 -23.73 9.91
N VAL A 28 14.65 -23.86 8.64
CA VAL A 28 15.53 -23.62 7.47
C VAL A 28 16.00 -22.18 7.44
N CYS A 29 15.13 -21.22 7.70
CA CYS A 29 15.51 -19.82 7.75
C CYS A 29 16.56 -19.55 8.84
N LEU A 30 16.33 -20.07 10.05
CA LEU A 30 17.24 -19.89 11.17
C LEU A 30 18.62 -20.48 10.87
N SER A 31 18.69 -21.68 10.26
CA SER A 31 19.97 -22.31 9.87
C SER A 31 20.77 -21.49 8.85
N ARG A 32 20.10 -20.59 8.10
CA ARG A 32 20.69 -19.70 7.11
C ARG A 32 20.92 -18.25 7.61
N GLY A 33 20.62 -17.97 8.88
CA GLY A 33 20.65 -16.60 9.41
C GLY A 33 19.56 -15.69 8.84
N TRP A 34 18.48 -16.27 8.31
CA TRP A 34 17.34 -15.55 7.76
C TRP A 34 16.21 -15.42 8.78
N ARG A 35 15.29 -14.48 8.54
CA ARG A 35 14.07 -14.35 9.33
C ARG A 35 12.89 -14.99 8.60
N SER A 36 11.97 -15.58 9.35
CA SER A 36 10.69 -16.06 8.85
C SER A 36 9.56 -15.39 9.64
N VAL A 37 8.60 -14.80 8.93
CA VAL A 37 7.42 -14.14 9.50
C VAL A 37 6.18 -14.78 8.90
N LEU A 38 5.26 -15.24 9.75
CA LEU A 38 3.94 -15.70 9.35
C LEU A 38 2.90 -14.62 9.72
N ILE A 39 2.20 -14.10 8.72
CA ILE A 39 1.09 -13.17 8.88
C ILE A 39 -0.20 -13.96 8.64
N VAL A 40 -1.09 -13.97 9.64
CA VAL A 40 -2.36 -14.69 9.60
C VAL A 40 -3.50 -13.70 9.76
N GLY A 41 -4.59 -13.92 9.03
CA GLY A 41 -5.81 -13.14 9.21
C GLY A 41 -5.76 -11.74 8.61
N TYR A 42 -5.05 -11.55 7.50
CA TYR A 42 -5.08 -10.29 6.79
C TYR A 42 -6.48 -10.00 6.23
N GLN A 43 -6.84 -8.73 6.20
CA GLN A 43 -8.10 -8.30 5.59
C GLN A 43 -7.99 -8.33 4.06
N LEU A 44 -8.99 -8.91 3.40
CA LEU A 44 -9.01 -9.03 1.94
C LEU A 44 -8.94 -7.66 1.24
N PRO A 45 -9.67 -6.61 1.68
CA PRO A 45 -9.55 -5.29 1.07
C PRO A 45 -8.12 -4.74 1.09
N ALA A 46 -7.43 -4.83 2.23
CA ALA A 46 -6.05 -4.39 2.35
C ALA A 46 -5.11 -5.10 1.37
N MET A 47 -5.24 -6.42 1.23
CA MET A 47 -4.41 -7.20 0.31
C MET A 47 -4.72 -6.88 -1.15
N THR A 48 -5.99 -6.66 -1.50
CA THR A 48 -6.38 -6.25 -2.85
C THR A 48 -5.80 -4.88 -3.18
N THR A 49 -5.92 -3.91 -2.28
CA THR A 49 -5.34 -2.57 -2.45
C THR A 49 -3.82 -2.63 -2.58
N LEU A 50 -3.13 -3.35 -1.69
CA LEU A 50 -1.67 -3.50 -1.75
C LEU A 50 -1.21 -4.19 -3.04
N HIS A 51 -1.95 -5.17 -3.55
CA HIS A 51 -1.65 -5.79 -4.84
C HIS A 51 -1.81 -4.79 -6.00
N THR A 52 -2.88 -4.00 -5.98
CA THR A 52 -3.16 -2.98 -7.00
C THR A 52 -2.07 -1.91 -7.03
N VAL A 53 -1.72 -1.33 -5.88
CA VAL A 53 -0.70 -0.27 -5.83
C VAL A 53 0.71 -0.83 -6.04
N GLY A 54 0.99 -2.05 -5.60
CA GLY A 54 2.26 -2.73 -5.79
C GLY A 54 2.58 -3.01 -7.25
N ALA A 55 1.56 -3.22 -8.09
CA ALA A 55 1.72 -3.35 -9.54
C ALA A 55 2.26 -2.08 -10.21
N LYS A 56 2.25 -0.94 -9.52
CA LYS A 56 2.75 0.36 -9.98
C LYS A 56 3.99 0.85 -9.20
N ALA A 57 4.59 -0.01 -8.39
CA ALA A 57 5.77 0.32 -7.60
C ALA A 57 6.92 0.91 -8.43
N ASP A 58 7.07 0.45 -9.68
CA ASP A 58 8.09 0.88 -10.62
C ASP A 58 7.60 1.92 -11.65
N ALA A 59 6.42 2.50 -11.46
CA ALA A 59 5.91 3.53 -12.37
C ALA A 59 6.88 4.72 -12.45
N HIS A 60 7.27 5.12 -13.66
CA HIS A 60 8.18 6.23 -13.87
C HIS A 60 7.44 7.57 -13.87
N ASP A 61 8.08 8.58 -13.33
CA ASP A 61 7.54 9.95 -13.29
C ASP A 61 7.97 10.76 -14.51
N TRP A 62 7.51 10.34 -15.69
CA TRP A 62 7.86 10.99 -16.96
C TRP A 62 7.37 12.44 -17.07
N LEU A 63 6.30 12.78 -16.38
CA LEU A 63 5.59 14.06 -16.49
C LEU A 63 5.80 14.96 -15.28
N GLY A 64 6.60 14.53 -14.28
CA GLY A 64 6.81 15.29 -13.06
C GLY A 64 5.60 15.35 -12.12
N TYR A 65 4.65 14.43 -12.26
CA TYR A 65 3.39 14.44 -11.50
C TYR A 65 3.59 14.15 -10.00
N ARG A 66 4.67 13.49 -9.64
CA ARG A 66 4.98 13.18 -8.25
C ARG A 66 4.94 14.41 -7.35
N SER A 67 5.74 15.43 -7.70
CA SER A 67 5.84 16.65 -6.91
C SER A 67 4.54 17.42 -6.89
N THR A 68 3.85 17.50 -8.02
CA THR A 68 2.59 18.23 -8.16
C THR A 68 1.50 17.58 -7.32
N ILE A 69 1.34 16.25 -7.34
CA ILE A 69 0.38 15.52 -6.48
C ILE A 69 0.65 15.80 -5.00
N LEU A 70 1.93 15.66 -4.56
CA LEU A 70 2.27 15.87 -3.16
C LEU A 70 2.03 17.31 -2.72
N THR A 71 2.35 18.31 -3.54
CA THR A 71 2.09 19.72 -3.25
C THR A 71 0.59 20.00 -3.18
N MET A 72 -0.19 19.53 -4.15
CA MET A 72 -1.64 19.69 -4.16
C MET A 72 -2.30 19.11 -2.90
N LEU A 73 -1.92 17.91 -2.50
CA LEU A 73 -2.44 17.29 -1.28
C LEU A 73 -1.99 18.02 0.00
N ALA A 74 -0.78 18.62 0.00
CA ALA A 74 -0.28 19.40 1.12
C ALA A 74 -1.05 20.73 1.28
N ASP A 75 -1.26 21.45 0.19
CA ASP A 75 -1.95 22.75 0.17
C ASP A 75 -3.40 22.60 0.63
N HIS A 76 -4.08 21.53 0.20
CA HIS A 76 -5.46 21.25 0.62
C HIS A 76 -5.55 20.79 2.08
N ALA A 77 -4.60 19.99 2.55
CA ALA A 77 -4.54 19.63 3.96
C ALA A 77 -4.39 20.87 4.88
N ALA A 78 -3.64 21.88 4.40
CA ALA A 78 -3.44 23.15 5.13
C ALA A 78 -4.68 24.07 5.08
N ALA A 79 -5.44 24.04 3.96
CA ALA A 79 -6.48 25.04 3.72
C ALA A 79 -7.82 24.77 4.44
N ALA A 80 -8.23 23.53 4.72
CA ALA A 80 -9.53 23.27 5.37
C ALA A 80 -9.76 21.81 5.84
N GLY A 81 -8.75 20.95 5.88
CA GLY A 81 -8.98 19.54 6.14
C GLY A 81 -9.80 18.86 5.02
N GLN A 82 -9.80 19.43 3.81
CA GLN A 82 -10.43 18.83 2.66
C GLN A 82 -9.68 17.55 2.26
N THR A 83 -10.43 16.51 1.98
CA THR A 83 -9.93 15.25 1.45
C THR A 83 -10.34 15.15 -0.01
N PHE A 84 -9.44 14.68 -0.86
CA PHE A 84 -9.75 14.32 -2.23
C PHE A 84 -10.14 12.86 -2.34
N THR A 85 -10.98 12.55 -3.31
CA THR A 85 -11.10 11.20 -3.81
C THR A 85 -9.91 10.87 -4.72
N PHE A 86 -9.68 9.59 -4.94
CA PHE A 86 -8.63 9.10 -5.84
C PHE A 86 -8.83 9.64 -7.27
N GLU A 87 -10.09 9.67 -7.74
CA GLU A 87 -10.46 10.19 -9.06
C GLU A 87 -10.22 11.69 -9.18
N GLU A 88 -10.69 12.49 -8.21
CA GLU A 88 -10.50 13.95 -8.22
C GLU A 88 -9.03 14.32 -8.35
N VAL A 89 -8.13 13.63 -7.65
CA VAL A 89 -6.69 13.86 -7.81
C VAL A 89 -6.23 13.57 -9.23
N CYS A 90 -6.71 12.49 -9.84
CA CYS A 90 -6.27 12.10 -11.18
C CYS A 90 -6.80 13.04 -12.28
N GLU A 91 -8.03 13.54 -12.12
CA GLU A 91 -8.68 14.41 -13.10
C GLU A 91 -8.08 15.82 -13.19
N GLU A 92 -7.32 16.25 -12.17
CA GLU A 92 -6.58 17.53 -12.20
C GLU A 92 -5.41 17.54 -13.21
N PHE A 93 -5.09 16.40 -13.82
CA PHE A 93 -3.94 16.25 -14.71
C PHE A 93 -4.35 16.04 -16.17
N GLU A 94 -3.55 16.56 -17.09
CA GLU A 94 -3.76 16.40 -18.55
C GLU A 94 -3.82 14.91 -18.96
N PHE A 95 -3.05 14.05 -18.27
CA PHE A 95 -3.05 12.60 -18.50
C PHE A 95 -3.46 11.85 -17.23
N PRO A 96 -4.78 11.66 -16.99
CA PRO A 96 -5.30 11.06 -15.77
C PRO A 96 -4.78 9.63 -15.49
N MET A 97 -4.50 8.84 -16.52
CA MET A 97 -4.01 7.46 -16.37
C MET A 97 -2.58 7.41 -15.83
N GLU A 98 -1.73 8.34 -16.23
CA GLU A 98 -0.37 8.52 -15.71
C GLU A 98 -0.40 9.04 -14.28
N ALA A 99 -1.26 10.02 -14.00
CA ALA A 99 -1.49 10.52 -12.65
C ALA A 99 -1.97 9.40 -11.72
N ARG A 100 -2.90 8.54 -12.19
CA ARG A 100 -3.37 7.34 -11.48
C ARG A 100 -2.21 6.40 -11.15
N SER A 101 -1.35 6.12 -12.11
CA SER A 101 -0.19 5.25 -11.91
C SER A 101 0.79 5.84 -10.90
N MET A 102 1.01 7.15 -10.95
CA MET A 102 1.86 7.87 -10.01
C MET A 102 1.25 7.92 -8.61
N LEU A 103 -0.04 8.17 -8.48
CA LEU A 103 -0.74 8.19 -7.20
C LEU A 103 -0.69 6.80 -6.52
N GLN A 104 -0.88 5.72 -7.29
CA GLN A 104 -0.72 4.35 -6.79
C GLN A 104 0.71 4.08 -6.29
N ARG A 105 1.73 4.56 -7.01
CA ARG A 105 3.11 4.48 -6.56
C ARG A 105 3.33 5.25 -5.27
N LEU A 106 2.79 6.47 -5.13
CA LEU A 106 2.91 7.26 -3.90
C LEU A 106 2.25 6.57 -2.70
N ILE A 107 1.13 5.85 -2.92
CA ILE A 107 0.50 5.00 -1.89
C ILE A 107 1.43 3.83 -1.53
N TRP A 108 2.02 3.17 -2.51
CA TRP A 108 3.00 2.10 -2.28
C TRP A 108 4.21 2.58 -1.48
N GLU A 109 4.74 3.74 -1.80
CA GLU A 109 5.86 4.38 -1.10
C GLU A 109 5.45 4.94 0.28
N ARG A 110 4.18 4.86 0.66
CA ARG A 110 3.61 5.36 1.92
C ARG A 110 3.71 6.89 2.08
N LEU A 111 3.80 7.62 1.00
CA LEU A 111 3.74 9.08 0.98
C LEU A 111 2.30 9.59 0.95
N VAL A 112 1.40 8.80 0.37
CA VAL A 112 -0.05 9.02 0.37
C VAL A 112 -0.72 7.87 1.11
N ALA A 113 -1.67 8.20 1.97
CA ALA A 113 -2.44 7.25 2.76
C ALA A 113 -3.85 7.08 2.18
N VAL A 114 -4.35 5.85 2.25
CA VAL A 114 -5.72 5.44 1.94
C VAL A 114 -6.26 4.55 3.05
N ASP A 115 -7.58 4.39 3.14
CA ASP A 115 -8.18 3.43 4.07
C ASP A 115 -8.00 2.00 3.56
N LEU A 116 -7.17 1.21 4.23
CA LEU A 116 -6.93 -0.19 3.90
C LEU A 116 -8.05 -1.14 4.37
N ASN A 117 -9.06 -0.65 5.10
CA ASN A 117 -10.23 -1.47 5.43
C ASN A 117 -11.19 -1.61 4.26
N GLN A 118 -10.99 -0.84 3.19
CA GLN A 118 -11.77 -0.86 1.97
C GLN A 118 -10.86 -1.15 0.76
N VAL A 119 -11.45 -1.69 -0.31
CA VAL A 119 -10.76 -1.84 -1.58
C VAL A 119 -10.57 -0.46 -2.20
N LEU A 120 -9.39 -0.19 -2.76
CA LEU A 120 -9.11 1.06 -3.47
C LEU A 120 -10.02 1.18 -4.71
N THR A 121 -10.80 2.24 -4.73
CA THR A 121 -11.70 2.64 -5.82
C THR A 121 -11.48 4.10 -6.17
N ASP A 122 -12.17 4.59 -7.17
CA ASP A 122 -12.13 5.99 -7.58
C ASP A 122 -12.64 6.94 -6.49
N ASP A 123 -13.63 6.49 -5.69
CA ASP A 123 -14.19 7.23 -4.55
C ASP A 123 -13.33 7.16 -3.27
N SER A 124 -12.25 6.41 -3.28
CA SER A 124 -11.39 6.26 -2.10
C SER A 124 -10.74 7.59 -1.73
N LEU A 125 -10.89 7.99 -0.46
CA LEU A 125 -10.24 9.22 0.03
C LEU A 125 -8.73 9.03 0.13
N VAL A 126 -8.00 10.02 -0.35
CA VAL A 126 -6.53 10.08 -0.32
C VAL A 126 -6.05 11.27 0.48
N ARG A 127 -4.93 11.11 1.19
CA ARG A 127 -4.32 12.16 2.00
C ARG A 127 -2.82 11.95 2.12
N LEU A 128 -2.07 12.98 2.47
CA LEU A 128 -0.65 12.81 2.81
C LEU A 128 -0.49 11.92 4.04
N SER A 129 0.50 11.05 4.00
CA SER A 129 0.89 10.25 5.16
C SER A 129 1.50 11.17 6.23
N GLY A 130 1.05 11.03 7.48
CA GLY A 130 1.55 11.83 8.60
C GLY A 130 0.82 13.13 8.88
N THR A 131 -0.19 13.51 8.09
CA THR A 131 -0.98 14.75 8.32
C THR A 131 -2.25 14.54 9.16
N GLY A 132 -2.45 13.41 9.75
CA GLY A 132 -3.64 13.25 10.59
C GLY A 132 -3.70 11.95 11.36
N ALA A 133 -3.75 12.13 12.66
CA ALA A 133 -4.31 11.26 13.69
C ALA A 133 -4.14 9.74 13.50
N VAL A 134 -3.26 9.20 14.29
CA VAL A 134 -3.45 7.89 14.91
C VAL A 134 -4.87 7.86 15.47
N ALA A 135 -5.74 7.06 14.90
CA ALA A 135 -6.97 6.62 15.53
C ALA A 135 -6.76 5.20 16.03
#